data_530421ec57b5cee9e24149543ea45b70
#
_entry.id   530421ec57b5cee9e24149543ea45b70
#
_cell.length_a   1.000
_cell.length_b   1.000
_cell.length_c   1.000
_cell.angle_alpha   90.00
_cell.angle_beta   90.00
_cell.angle_gamma   90.00
#
_symmetry.space_group_name_H-M   'P 1'
#
loop_
_entity.id
_entity.type
_entity.pdbx_description
1 polymer ?
#
loop_
_entity_poly.entity_id
_entity_poly.type
_entity_poly.pdbx_seq_one_letter_code
_entity_poly.pdbx_strand_id
1 'polypeptide(L)'
;MCKRSQAMLALASGAMLFMACTVLAPSARAQASEQAKQRVVMERVAAPGDSSRTSAVLQPAGYTADRRWPVLFVLDPRGRAMLGLERFADAADRLGYIVVSSYDSRSDSTKDVNVQAINAMLATALSRFAIDTTRMYLAGFSGTARQMWDFAAELPANVAGVIGFGAGLPTLSDGFMAAFEGRESFAYFGGAGEEDFNFVETKVFADKLKGTMAVRFAEYAGPHAWAPAAIAGAALEWMHSRAMLSRHIPVDSAFVAGRISAELDSARALERRGQLAKAAIAFQRIADDYPGWAQTREAKEGSAALASNRAVRDYMAWSATFADAEQRREMEMERELVLARVGSANAEQLLQRLDVESLQRRAASGDSLVAPTARRLLARVQVALAFYEPRAHLARGNGRVALELLAAASRISPLSGESCEMLVRAHSLAPSVHPELRCAVKS
;
A
#
# COMPACT_ATOMS: atom_id res chain seq x y z
N MET A 1 -84.37 21.28 48.20
CA MET A 1 -85.07 19.98 48.44
C MET A 1 -84.00 18.94 48.07
N CYS A 2 -83.40 18.37 49.09
CA CYS A 2 -83.53 16.99 49.55
C CYS A 2 -83.19 15.97 48.48
N LYS A 3 -82.23 15.07 48.60
CA LYS A 3 -81.89 14.13 49.67
C LYS A 3 -80.48 13.56 49.52
N ARG A 4 -79.90 13.27 50.65
CA ARG A 4 -78.71 12.45 50.91
C ARG A 4 -78.90 11.01 50.44
N SER A 5 -77.83 10.29 50.05
CA SER A 5 -77.59 8.94 50.59
C SER A 5 -76.11 8.60 50.44
N GLN A 6 -75.55 8.14 51.55
CA GLN A 6 -74.27 7.50 51.80
C GLN A 6 -74.24 6.09 51.19
N ALA A 7 -73.09 5.61 50.78
CA ALA A 7 -72.66 4.25 51.12
C ALA A 7 -71.27 3.97 50.52
N MET A 8 -70.44 3.71 51.39
CA MET A 8 -69.54 2.59 51.67
C MET A 8 -68.24 2.45 50.89
N LEU A 9 -67.13 2.67 51.65
CA LEU A 9 -65.80 2.22 51.38
C LEU A 9 -65.73 0.71 51.18
N ALA A 10 -65.04 0.28 50.10
CA ALA A 10 -64.49 -1.06 50.03
C ALA A 10 -63.02 -0.90 49.70
N LEU A 11 -62.14 -1.17 50.69
CA LEU A 11 -60.68 -1.32 50.55
C LEU A 11 -60.40 -2.61 49.75
N ALA A 12 -59.83 -2.49 48.57
CA ALA A 12 -59.21 -3.60 47.87
C ALA A 12 -57.70 -3.37 47.88
N SER A 13 -56.99 -4.10 48.73
CA SER A 13 -55.55 -4.20 48.78
C SER A 13 -55.04 -4.97 47.54
N GLY A 14 -54.60 -4.26 46.48
CA GLY A 14 -53.95 -4.84 45.36
C GLY A 14 -52.42 -4.93 45.66
N ALA A 15 -51.96 -6.14 45.94
CA ALA A 15 -50.54 -6.43 46.01
C ALA A 15 -49.93 -6.28 44.60
N MET A 16 -49.16 -5.21 44.36
CA MET A 16 -48.32 -5.06 43.20
C MET A 16 -47.10 -5.99 43.33
N LEU A 17 -47.11 -7.10 42.62
CA LEU A 17 -45.98 -7.98 42.44
C LEU A 17 -44.98 -7.24 41.55
N PHE A 18 -43.91 -6.64 42.11
CA PHE A 18 -42.75 -6.15 41.38
C PHE A 18 -41.99 -7.38 40.90
N MET A 19 -42.17 -7.75 39.64
CA MET A 19 -41.33 -8.73 38.96
C MET A 19 -40.01 -8.04 38.65
N ALA A 20 -39.03 -8.15 39.56
CA ALA A 20 -37.68 -7.72 39.32
C ALA A 20 -37.07 -8.59 38.22
N CYS A 21 -37.04 -8.07 36.98
CA CYS A 21 -36.25 -8.64 35.89
C CYS A 21 -34.76 -8.46 36.28
N THR A 22 -34.18 -9.43 36.94
CA THR A 22 -32.73 -9.54 37.08
C THR A 22 -32.15 -9.84 35.71
N VAL A 23 -31.72 -8.79 35.02
CA VAL A 23 -30.82 -8.93 33.85
C VAL A 23 -29.52 -9.50 34.41
N LEU A 24 -29.35 -10.82 34.32
CA LEU A 24 -28.08 -11.45 34.63
C LEU A 24 -27.03 -10.92 33.68
N ALA A 25 -26.10 -10.10 34.16
CA ALA A 25 -24.92 -9.70 33.40
C ALA A 25 -24.19 -10.99 32.95
N PRO A 26 -23.81 -11.10 31.67
CA PRO A 26 -23.09 -12.28 31.19
C PRO A 26 -21.80 -12.46 32.00
N SER A 27 -21.49 -13.70 32.34
CA SER A 27 -20.31 -14.02 33.13
C SER A 27 -19.05 -13.54 32.38
N ALA A 28 -17.99 -13.11 33.08
CA ALA A 28 -16.72 -12.68 32.51
C ALA A 28 -16.18 -13.69 31.47
N ARG A 29 -16.49 -14.97 31.65
CA ARG A 29 -16.13 -16.07 30.72
C ARG A 29 -16.98 -16.05 29.44
N ALA A 30 -18.25 -15.67 29.51
CA ALA A 30 -19.12 -15.48 28.34
C ALA A 30 -18.75 -14.22 27.56
N GLN A 31 -18.41 -13.12 28.25
CA GLN A 31 -17.90 -11.90 27.64
C GLN A 31 -16.51 -12.12 26.97
N ALA A 32 -15.61 -12.86 27.59
CA ALA A 32 -14.33 -13.24 26.99
C ALA A 32 -14.50 -14.17 25.77
N SER A 33 -15.49 -15.08 25.79
CA SER A 33 -15.80 -15.93 24.63
C SER A 33 -16.45 -15.19 23.47
N GLU A 34 -17.18 -14.12 23.73
CA GLU A 34 -17.81 -13.27 22.73
C GLU A 34 -16.83 -12.25 22.14
N GLN A 35 -15.93 -11.71 22.95
CA GLN A 35 -14.81 -10.90 22.51
C GLN A 35 -13.82 -11.69 21.63
N ALA A 36 -13.61 -13.00 21.91
CA ALA A 36 -12.82 -13.86 21.06
C ALA A 36 -13.40 -14.06 19.65
N LYS A 37 -14.68 -13.73 19.43
CA LYS A 37 -15.36 -13.85 18.13
C LYS A 37 -15.21 -12.62 17.23
N GLN A 38 -14.66 -11.52 17.74
CA GLN A 38 -14.49 -10.27 17.00
C GLN A 38 -13.01 -9.87 16.95
N ARG A 39 -12.59 -9.29 15.84
CA ARG A 39 -11.25 -8.68 15.76
C ARG A 39 -11.15 -7.50 16.73
N VAL A 40 -9.97 -7.32 17.30
CA VAL A 40 -9.68 -6.20 18.19
C VAL A 40 -8.65 -5.28 17.52
N VAL A 41 -8.97 -4.01 17.41
CA VAL A 41 -8.03 -2.98 16.95
C VAL A 41 -7.62 -2.11 18.15
N MET A 42 -6.33 -2.10 18.43
CA MET A 42 -5.71 -1.24 19.44
C MET A 42 -5.01 -0.10 18.70
N GLU A 43 -5.61 1.10 18.73
CA GLU A 43 -5.17 2.23 17.90
C GLU A 43 -3.76 2.73 18.25
N ARG A 44 -3.38 2.66 19.54
CA ARG A 44 -2.07 3.13 19.99
C ARG A 44 -1.53 2.28 21.14
N VAL A 45 -0.52 1.49 20.82
CA VAL A 45 0.16 0.58 21.75
C VAL A 45 1.61 1.02 21.87
N ALA A 46 2.06 1.32 23.08
CA ALA A 46 3.45 1.64 23.36
C ALA A 46 4.32 0.37 23.29
N ALA A 47 5.52 0.51 22.75
CA ALA A 47 6.49 -0.57 22.72
C ALA A 47 7.04 -0.87 24.13
N PRO A 48 7.30 -2.14 24.46
CA PRO A 48 7.95 -2.50 25.72
C PRO A 48 9.32 -1.84 25.84
N GLY A 49 9.55 -1.16 26.97
CA GLY A 49 10.82 -0.48 27.25
C GLY A 49 11.02 0.88 26.56
N ASP A 50 10.14 1.26 25.62
CA ASP A 50 10.18 2.57 24.97
C ASP A 50 8.77 3.08 24.68
N SER A 51 8.19 3.81 25.61
CA SER A 51 6.85 4.38 25.51
C SER A 51 6.72 5.50 24.46
N SER A 52 7.82 6.05 23.97
CA SER A 52 7.81 7.05 22.91
C SER A 52 7.51 6.43 21.54
N ARG A 53 7.75 5.12 21.36
CA ARG A 53 7.45 4.38 20.14
C ARG A 53 6.09 3.72 20.25
N THR A 54 5.24 3.97 19.26
CA THR A 54 3.86 3.48 19.30
C THR A 54 3.44 2.84 17.98
N SER A 55 2.52 1.87 18.09
CA SER A 55 1.97 1.16 16.94
C SER A 55 0.45 1.02 17.05
N ALA A 56 -0.22 0.97 15.91
CA ALA A 56 -1.56 0.42 15.80
C ALA A 56 -1.46 -1.10 15.66
N VAL A 57 -2.31 -1.84 16.35
CA VAL A 57 -2.26 -3.31 16.36
C VAL A 57 -3.64 -3.88 16.08
N LEU A 58 -3.73 -4.83 15.15
CA LEU A 58 -4.92 -5.66 14.92
C LEU A 58 -4.65 -7.06 15.45
N GLN A 59 -5.50 -7.50 16.34
CA GLN A 59 -5.64 -8.90 16.77
C GLN A 59 -6.80 -9.51 16.00
N PRO A 60 -6.60 -10.61 15.24
CA PRO A 60 -7.69 -11.23 14.48
C PRO A 60 -8.71 -11.88 15.39
N ALA A 61 -9.94 -12.05 14.89
CA ALA A 61 -10.96 -12.82 15.56
C ALA A 61 -10.46 -14.27 15.83
N GLY A 62 -10.87 -14.82 16.97
CA GLY A 62 -10.46 -16.16 17.36
C GLY A 62 -9.01 -16.31 17.81
N TYR A 63 -8.29 -15.20 18.06
CA TYR A 63 -6.94 -15.27 18.63
C TYR A 63 -6.94 -16.01 19.95
N THR A 64 -5.99 -16.95 20.08
CA THR A 64 -5.68 -17.66 21.33
C THR A 64 -4.16 -17.76 21.51
N ALA A 65 -3.68 -17.87 22.73
CA ALA A 65 -2.25 -17.96 23.03
C ALA A 65 -1.70 -19.40 22.94
N ASP A 66 -2.53 -20.39 22.70
CA ASP A 66 -2.19 -21.81 22.62
C ASP A 66 -1.63 -22.25 21.26
N ARG A 67 -1.73 -21.39 20.24
CA ARG A 67 -1.13 -21.60 18.92
C ARG A 67 -0.32 -20.39 18.47
N ARG A 68 0.55 -20.59 17.49
CA ARG A 68 1.34 -19.52 16.88
C ARG A 68 0.59 -18.86 15.72
N TRP A 69 0.70 -17.53 15.63
CA TRP A 69 0.01 -16.70 14.64
C TRP A 69 0.98 -15.95 13.75
N PRO A 70 0.74 -15.90 12.43
CA PRO A 70 1.54 -15.08 11.54
C PRO A 70 1.35 -13.58 11.84
N VAL A 71 2.36 -12.79 11.51
CA VAL A 71 2.32 -11.34 11.71
C VAL A 71 2.70 -10.59 10.45
N LEU A 72 2.00 -9.48 10.19
CA LEU A 72 2.31 -8.50 9.16
C LEU A 72 2.74 -7.19 9.84
N PHE A 73 3.98 -6.76 9.58
CA PHE A 73 4.49 -5.45 9.97
C PHE A 73 4.31 -4.46 8.84
N VAL A 74 3.71 -3.29 9.15
CA VAL A 74 3.36 -2.28 8.13
C VAL A 74 4.05 -0.96 8.46
N LEU A 75 4.79 -0.40 7.49
CA LEU A 75 5.41 0.92 7.61
C LEU A 75 4.82 1.88 6.57
N ASP A 76 4.19 2.95 7.07
CA ASP A 76 3.74 4.07 6.25
C ASP A 76 4.83 5.15 6.16
N PRO A 77 5.10 5.76 4.99
CA PRO A 77 6.16 6.76 4.83
C PRO A 77 5.99 8.03 5.67
N ARG A 78 4.83 8.24 6.27
CA ARG A 78 4.51 9.39 7.15
C ARG A 78 4.05 8.97 8.54
N GLY A 79 4.21 7.70 8.91
CA GLY A 79 3.80 7.17 10.21
C GLY A 79 2.28 7.17 10.42
N ARG A 80 1.48 7.00 9.37
CA ARG A 80 0.02 6.92 9.46
C ARG A 80 -0.38 5.47 9.74
N ALA A 81 -0.09 5.00 10.94
CA ALA A 81 -0.22 3.60 11.32
C ALA A 81 -1.61 3.02 11.05
N MET A 82 -2.68 3.73 11.42
CA MET A 82 -4.05 3.27 11.17
C MET A 82 -4.33 3.12 9.67
N LEU A 83 -3.89 4.09 8.85
CA LEU A 83 -4.05 3.99 7.40
C LEU A 83 -3.41 2.72 6.83
N GLY A 84 -2.17 2.43 7.25
CA GLY A 84 -1.47 1.21 6.83
C GLY A 84 -2.17 -0.06 7.30
N LEU A 85 -2.57 -0.12 8.57
CA LEU A 85 -3.28 -1.26 9.15
C LEU A 85 -4.61 -1.54 8.43
N GLU A 86 -5.42 -0.52 8.19
CA GLU A 86 -6.75 -0.64 7.57
C GLU A 86 -6.69 -1.23 6.14
N ARG A 87 -5.58 -1.05 5.42
CA ARG A 87 -5.39 -1.66 4.09
C ARG A 87 -5.46 -3.18 4.13
N PHE A 88 -5.03 -3.78 5.23
CA PHE A 88 -4.94 -5.24 5.38
C PHE A 88 -5.98 -5.82 6.34
N ALA A 89 -6.73 -4.99 7.08
CA ALA A 89 -7.53 -5.38 8.22
C ALA A 89 -8.50 -6.55 7.95
N ASP A 90 -9.28 -6.49 6.87
CA ASP A 90 -10.28 -7.51 6.57
C ASP A 90 -9.65 -8.83 6.13
N ALA A 91 -8.58 -8.79 5.33
CA ALA A 91 -7.86 -9.99 4.93
C ALA A 91 -7.10 -10.61 6.11
N ALA A 92 -6.47 -9.78 6.93
CA ALA A 92 -5.75 -10.21 8.13
C ALA A 92 -6.69 -10.91 9.12
N ASP A 93 -7.87 -10.36 9.34
CA ASP A 93 -8.88 -10.97 10.20
C ASP A 93 -9.32 -12.35 9.69
N ARG A 94 -9.71 -12.43 8.40
CA ARG A 94 -10.14 -13.70 7.78
C ARG A 94 -9.06 -14.79 7.78
N LEU A 95 -7.79 -14.40 7.60
CA LEU A 95 -6.66 -15.32 7.49
C LEU A 95 -5.99 -15.60 8.84
N GLY A 96 -6.36 -14.89 9.89
CA GLY A 96 -5.77 -15.01 11.21
C GLY A 96 -4.36 -14.40 11.29
N TYR A 97 -4.14 -13.22 10.70
CA TYR A 97 -2.88 -12.48 10.83
C TYR A 97 -3.00 -11.40 11.90
N ILE A 98 -1.98 -11.30 12.73
CA ILE A 98 -1.76 -10.11 13.55
C ILE A 98 -1.16 -9.04 12.65
N VAL A 99 -1.64 -7.80 12.74
CA VAL A 99 -1.04 -6.66 12.03
C VAL A 99 -0.50 -5.67 13.03
N VAL A 100 0.74 -5.23 12.84
CA VAL A 100 1.38 -4.19 13.64
C VAL A 100 1.85 -3.09 12.69
N SER A 101 1.40 -1.87 12.88
CA SER A 101 1.72 -0.72 12.01
C SER A 101 2.28 0.44 12.83
N SER A 102 3.44 0.99 12.44
CA SER A 102 4.16 2.00 13.21
C SER A 102 3.67 3.43 12.97
N TYR A 103 3.57 4.23 14.05
CA TYR A 103 3.44 5.69 13.97
C TYR A 103 4.78 6.42 13.78
N ASP A 104 5.89 5.72 13.95
CA ASP A 104 7.24 6.30 13.98
C ASP A 104 7.99 6.12 12.66
N SER A 105 7.42 5.39 11.69
CA SER A 105 8.04 5.17 10.39
C SER A 105 8.03 6.44 9.52
N ARG A 106 9.11 6.64 8.75
CA ARG A 106 9.27 7.78 7.85
C ARG A 106 10.00 7.35 6.59
N SER A 107 9.57 7.83 5.41
CA SER A 107 10.45 7.87 4.24
C SER A 107 11.30 9.13 4.26
N ASP A 108 12.30 9.17 3.39
CA ASP A 108 13.22 10.32 3.26
C ASP A 108 13.90 10.72 4.59
N SER A 109 14.05 9.76 5.48
CA SER A 109 14.75 9.87 6.76
C SER A 109 15.96 8.93 6.78
N THR A 110 16.78 9.03 7.82
CA THR A 110 17.87 8.09 8.03
C THR A 110 17.31 6.67 8.23
N LYS A 111 18.07 5.66 7.82
CA LYS A 111 17.71 4.24 8.01
C LYS A 111 17.36 3.94 9.47
N ASP A 112 18.06 4.56 10.42
CA ASP A 112 17.93 4.32 11.85
C ASP A 112 16.52 4.55 12.40
N VAL A 113 15.78 5.54 11.86
CA VAL A 113 14.40 5.82 12.29
C VAL A 113 13.50 4.61 12.06
N ASN A 114 13.62 3.97 10.90
CA ASN A 114 12.79 2.83 10.55
C ASN A 114 13.31 1.51 11.16
N VAL A 115 14.63 1.39 11.42
CA VAL A 115 15.19 0.29 12.22
C VAL A 115 14.61 0.33 13.63
N GLN A 116 14.56 1.50 14.26
CA GLN A 116 13.94 1.67 15.57
C GLN A 116 12.43 1.37 15.54
N ALA A 117 11.72 1.79 14.48
CA ALA A 117 10.29 1.52 14.32
C ALA A 117 10.02 0.01 14.19
N ILE A 118 10.77 -0.72 13.35
CA ILE A 118 10.58 -2.16 13.16
C ILE A 118 10.92 -2.94 14.44
N ASN A 119 11.98 -2.56 15.16
CA ASN A 119 12.35 -3.18 16.43
C ASN A 119 11.27 -2.97 17.49
N ALA A 120 10.68 -1.77 17.58
CA ALA A 120 9.58 -1.47 18.49
C ALA A 120 8.32 -2.29 18.15
N MET A 121 7.98 -2.44 16.85
CA MET A 121 6.87 -3.26 16.40
C MET A 121 7.12 -4.76 16.73
N LEU A 122 8.33 -5.25 16.50
CA LEU A 122 8.72 -6.62 16.80
C LEU A 122 8.62 -6.90 18.32
N ALA A 123 9.16 -6.00 19.15
CA ALA A 123 9.04 -6.10 20.60
C ALA A 123 7.58 -6.11 21.05
N THR A 124 6.75 -5.25 20.46
CA THR A 124 5.30 -5.19 20.74
C THR A 124 4.60 -6.49 20.36
N ALA A 125 4.89 -7.04 19.19
CA ALA A 125 4.30 -8.30 18.74
C ALA A 125 4.68 -9.48 19.64
N LEU A 126 5.98 -9.65 19.90
CA LEU A 126 6.51 -10.79 20.67
C LEU A 126 6.12 -10.75 22.16
N SER A 127 5.92 -9.56 22.74
CA SER A 127 5.53 -9.43 24.15
C SER A 127 4.04 -9.68 24.39
N ARG A 128 3.20 -9.49 23.36
CA ARG A 128 1.73 -9.53 23.51
C ARG A 128 1.09 -10.76 22.91
N PHE A 129 1.72 -11.36 21.90
CA PHE A 129 1.11 -12.40 21.10
C PHE A 129 2.02 -13.63 20.94
N ALA A 130 1.39 -14.78 20.77
CA ALA A 130 2.05 -16.02 20.39
C ALA A 130 2.39 -16.00 18.89
N ILE A 131 3.48 -15.30 18.50
CA ILE A 131 3.88 -15.12 17.12
C ILE A 131 4.55 -16.37 16.55
N ASP A 132 4.20 -16.71 15.30
CA ASP A 132 4.96 -17.61 14.46
C ASP A 132 6.12 -16.84 13.82
N THR A 133 7.30 -16.98 14.39
CA THR A 133 8.48 -16.25 13.93
C THR A 133 9.01 -16.71 12.57
N THR A 134 8.46 -17.79 12.01
CA THR A 134 8.78 -18.24 10.65
C THR A 134 7.83 -17.67 9.59
N ARG A 135 6.74 -17.01 10.02
CA ARG A 135 5.73 -16.39 9.15
C ARG A 135 5.56 -14.91 9.51
N MET A 136 6.65 -14.16 9.47
CA MET A 136 6.63 -12.71 9.55
C MET A 136 6.66 -12.13 8.14
N TYR A 137 5.79 -11.19 7.87
CA TYR A 137 5.68 -10.49 6.59
C TYR A 137 5.89 -9.00 6.80
N LEU A 138 6.48 -8.35 5.80
CA LEU A 138 6.73 -6.91 5.84
C LEU A 138 5.93 -6.23 4.74
N ALA A 139 5.28 -5.11 5.05
CA ALA A 139 4.57 -4.31 4.07
C ALA A 139 4.97 -2.83 4.16
N GLY A 140 5.10 -2.19 3.01
CA GLY A 140 5.44 -0.77 2.94
C GLY A 140 4.88 -0.08 1.71
N PHE A 141 4.90 1.24 1.75
CA PHE A 141 4.54 2.11 0.62
C PHE A 141 5.66 3.11 0.35
N SER A 142 5.93 3.40 -0.93
CA SER A 142 6.93 4.40 -1.34
C SER A 142 8.32 4.10 -0.73
N GLY A 143 8.98 5.05 -0.13
CA GLY A 143 10.31 4.87 0.48
C GLY A 143 10.36 3.75 1.53
N THR A 144 9.27 3.55 2.31
CA THR A 144 9.24 2.44 3.26
C THR A 144 9.11 1.07 2.58
N ALA A 145 8.52 0.98 1.37
CA ALA A 145 8.52 -0.27 0.60
C ALA A 145 9.94 -0.70 0.19
N ARG A 146 10.85 0.25 -0.12
CA ARG A 146 12.27 -0.05 -0.37
C ARG A 146 12.96 -0.60 0.86
N GLN A 147 12.73 0.03 2.01
CA GLN A 147 13.37 -0.36 3.27
C GLN A 147 12.95 -1.75 3.78
N MET A 148 11.73 -2.23 3.38
CA MET A 148 11.30 -3.60 3.73
C MET A 148 12.29 -4.65 3.20
N TRP A 149 12.95 -4.39 2.10
CA TRP A 149 13.94 -5.29 1.53
C TRP A 149 15.21 -5.35 2.36
N ASP A 150 15.66 -4.24 2.91
CA ASP A 150 16.82 -4.20 3.83
C ASP A 150 16.53 -5.06 5.06
N PHE A 151 15.34 -4.88 5.67
CA PHE A 151 14.95 -5.68 6.85
C PHE A 151 14.76 -7.16 6.51
N ALA A 152 14.23 -7.48 5.32
CA ALA A 152 14.09 -8.86 4.88
C ALA A 152 15.45 -9.54 4.67
N ALA A 153 16.47 -8.79 4.23
CA ALA A 153 17.84 -9.28 4.11
C ALA A 153 18.53 -9.45 5.46
N GLU A 154 18.27 -8.56 6.42
CA GLU A 154 18.86 -8.60 7.76
C GLU A 154 18.22 -9.67 8.67
N LEU A 155 16.98 -10.10 8.39
CA LEU A 155 16.22 -11.10 9.17
C LEU A 155 15.83 -12.33 8.31
N PRO A 156 16.78 -13.00 7.67
CA PRO A 156 16.51 -13.99 6.63
C PRO A 156 15.71 -15.21 7.11
N ALA A 157 15.91 -15.64 8.37
CA ALA A 157 15.26 -16.83 8.92
C ALA A 157 13.78 -16.60 9.31
N ASN A 158 13.34 -15.35 9.39
CA ASN A 158 12.07 -14.98 10.00
C ASN A 158 11.08 -14.33 9.01
N VAL A 159 11.59 -13.56 8.02
CA VAL A 159 10.74 -12.88 7.06
C VAL A 159 10.40 -13.82 5.90
N ALA A 160 9.12 -14.16 5.76
CA ALA A 160 8.61 -15.06 4.72
C ALA A 160 8.22 -14.31 3.42
N GLY A 161 8.11 -12.99 3.45
CA GLY A 161 7.80 -12.22 2.26
C GLY A 161 7.65 -10.72 2.48
N VAL A 162 7.68 -10.00 1.36
CA VAL A 162 7.55 -8.54 1.31
C VAL A 162 6.37 -8.15 0.41
N ILE A 163 5.55 -7.20 0.89
CA ILE A 163 4.49 -6.53 0.12
C ILE A 163 4.92 -5.07 -0.06
N GLY A 164 5.26 -4.68 -1.28
CA GLY A 164 5.75 -3.33 -1.58
C GLY A 164 4.86 -2.60 -2.57
N PHE A 165 4.31 -1.44 -2.17
CA PHE A 165 3.51 -0.61 -3.05
C PHE A 165 4.22 0.71 -3.40
N GLY A 166 4.14 1.12 -4.67
CA GLY A 166 4.61 2.41 -5.16
C GLY A 166 6.12 2.64 -5.07
N ALA A 167 6.92 1.61 -4.91
CA ALA A 167 8.37 1.65 -5.07
C ALA A 167 8.99 0.25 -5.20
N GLY A 168 10.05 0.17 -5.98
CA GLY A 168 10.97 -0.96 -6.05
C GLY A 168 12.39 -0.51 -5.68
N LEU A 169 13.34 -1.42 -5.66
CA LEU A 169 14.75 -1.05 -5.56
C LEU A 169 15.28 -0.63 -6.94
N PRO A 170 15.92 0.52 -7.06
CA PRO A 170 16.44 0.99 -8.35
C PRO A 170 17.57 0.10 -8.86
N THR A 171 18.34 -0.49 -7.96
CA THR A 171 19.47 -1.36 -8.29
C THR A 171 19.42 -2.63 -7.44
N LEU A 172 19.59 -3.77 -8.09
CA LEU A 172 19.82 -5.06 -7.44
C LEU A 172 21.29 -5.41 -7.61
N SER A 173 22.03 -5.49 -6.51
CA SER A 173 23.39 -6.01 -6.53
C SER A 173 23.38 -7.52 -6.28
N ASP A 174 24.40 -8.22 -6.83
CA ASP A 174 24.53 -9.66 -6.59
C ASP A 174 24.67 -9.98 -5.10
N GLY A 175 25.41 -9.15 -4.36
CA GLY A 175 25.54 -9.31 -2.90
C GLY A 175 24.22 -9.13 -2.14
N PHE A 176 23.35 -8.26 -2.61
CA PHE A 176 22.01 -8.11 -2.04
C PHE A 176 21.14 -9.34 -2.35
N MET A 177 21.17 -9.83 -3.59
CA MET A 177 20.38 -11.00 -3.99
C MET A 177 20.85 -12.28 -3.30
N ALA A 178 22.13 -12.41 -2.96
CA ALA A 178 22.67 -13.55 -2.21
C ALA A 178 21.97 -13.74 -0.83
N ALA A 179 21.46 -12.68 -0.21
CA ALA A 179 20.68 -12.79 1.02
C ALA A 179 19.34 -13.54 0.86
N PHE A 180 18.89 -13.76 -0.37
CA PHE A 180 17.64 -14.46 -0.70
C PHE A 180 17.86 -15.83 -1.36
N GLU A 181 19.10 -16.22 -1.61
CA GLU A 181 19.44 -17.54 -2.13
C GLU A 181 19.00 -18.66 -1.16
N GLY A 182 18.45 -19.75 -1.71
CA GLY A 182 17.95 -20.88 -0.92
C GLY A 182 16.66 -20.59 -0.11
N ARG A 183 16.05 -19.42 -0.26
CA ARG A 183 14.80 -19.04 0.40
C ARG A 183 13.59 -19.30 -0.50
N GLU A 184 13.37 -20.57 -0.86
CA GLU A 184 12.31 -20.97 -1.82
C GLU A 184 10.89 -20.58 -1.36
N SER A 185 10.65 -20.43 -0.08
CA SER A 185 9.38 -20.00 0.49
C SER A 185 9.19 -18.48 0.50
N PHE A 186 10.27 -17.68 0.26
CA PHE A 186 10.19 -16.24 0.25
C PHE A 186 9.41 -15.74 -0.98
N ALA A 187 8.52 -14.78 -0.75
CA ALA A 187 7.66 -14.26 -1.81
C ALA A 187 7.63 -12.71 -1.82
N TYR A 188 7.48 -12.14 -3.01
CA TYR A 188 7.30 -10.71 -3.19
C TYR A 188 5.99 -10.39 -3.91
N PHE A 189 5.19 -9.52 -3.30
CA PHE A 189 4.05 -8.90 -3.95
C PHE A 189 4.33 -7.40 -4.15
N GLY A 190 4.54 -6.99 -5.38
CA GLY A 190 4.69 -5.59 -5.77
C GLY A 190 3.39 -5.01 -6.32
N GLY A 191 3.23 -3.69 -6.22
CA GLY A 191 2.12 -3.03 -6.89
C GLY A 191 2.29 -1.52 -6.97
N ALA A 192 1.70 -0.92 -8.03
CA ALA A 192 1.72 0.53 -8.22
C ALA A 192 0.45 1.00 -8.93
N GLY A 193 0.06 2.24 -8.67
CA GLY A 193 -0.98 2.91 -9.43
C GLY A 193 -0.57 3.13 -10.89
N GLU A 194 -1.50 3.03 -11.84
CA GLU A 194 -1.22 3.21 -13.26
C GLU A 194 -0.66 4.61 -13.60
N GLU A 195 -0.87 5.59 -12.72
CA GLU A 195 -0.39 6.97 -12.83
C GLU A 195 0.72 7.28 -11.79
N ASP A 196 1.21 6.26 -11.08
CA ASP A 196 2.27 6.40 -10.08
C ASP A 196 3.62 6.67 -10.78
N PHE A 197 4.30 7.75 -10.39
CA PHE A 197 5.62 8.08 -10.94
C PHE A 197 6.70 7.01 -10.66
N ASN A 198 6.48 6.09 -9.75
CA ASN A 198 7.33 4.93 -9.51
C ASN A 198 6.80 3.64 -10.16
N PHE A 199 5.77 3.72 -11.02
CA PHE A 199 5.17 2.54 -11.65
C PHE A 199 6.20 1.69 -12.37
N VAL A 200 7.00 2.31 -13.25
CA VAL A 200 8.02 1.61 -14.06
C VAL A 200 9.10 1.01 -13.16
N GLU A 201 9.60 1.77 -12.19
CA GLU A 201 10.58 1.28 -11.22
C GLU A 201 10.05 0.03 -10.50
N THR A 202 8.83 0.09 -9.97
CA THR A 202 8.21 -1.02 -9.22
C THR A 202 7.99 -2.24 -10.10
N LYS A 203 7.51 -2.03 -11.33
CA LYS A 203 7.28 -3.10 -12.29
C LYS A 203 8.56 -3.78 -12.74
N VAL A 204 9.56 -3.01 -13.14
CA VAL A 204 10.88 -3.51 -13.58
C VAL A 204 11.56 -4.27 -12.45
N PHE A 205 11.46 -3.77 -11.22
CA PHE A 205 11.95 -4.47 -10.04
C PHE A 205 11.28 -5.84 -9.87
N ALA A 206 9.94 -5.89 -9.92
CA ALA A 206 9.20 -7.14 -9.84
C ALA A 206 9.58 -8.12 -10.98
N ASP A 207 9.74 -7.59 -12.20
CA ASP A 207 10.11 -8.42 -13.36
C ASP A 207 11.52 -9.02 -13.22
N LYS A 208 12.48 -8.27 -12.66
CA LYS A 208 13.86 -8.74 -12.40
C LYS A 208 13.92 -9.85 -11.34
N LEU A 209 12.98 -9.90 -10.42
CA LEU A 209 12.92 -10.93 -9.38
C LEU A 209 12.30 -12.24 -9.86
N LYS A 210 11.61 -12.24 -11.03
CA LYS A 210 11.04 -13.46 -11.60
C LYS A 210 12.13 -14.50 -11.89
N GLY A 211 11.84 -15.73 -11.53
CA GLY A 211 12.80 -16.84 -11.67
C GLY A 211 13.71 -17.05 -10.47
N THR A 212 13.85 -16.07 -9.56
CA THR A 212 14.62 -16.22 -8.32
C THR A 212 13.74 -16.52 -7.11
N MET A 213 12.52 -16.01 -7.11
CA MET A 213 11.53 -16.23 -6.05
C MET A 213 10.11 -16.14 -6.61
N ALA A 214 9.10 -16.43 -5.79
CA ALA A 214 7.71 -16.19 -6.15
C ALA A 214 7.41 -14.68 -6.18
N VAL A 215 6.94 -14.19 -7.32
CA VAL A 215 6.69 -12.76 -7.55
C VAL A 215 5.32 -12.54 -8.15
N ARG A 216 4.58 -11.59 -7.60
CA ARG A 216 3.36 -11.05 -8.23
C ARG A 216 3.45 -9.52 -8.30
N PHE A 217 2.96 -8.95 -9.40
CA PHE A 217 2.80 -7.51 -9.55
C PHE A 217 1.34 -7.18 -9.84
N ALA A 218 0.81 -6.16 -9.15
CA ALA A 218 -0.55 -5.66 -9.32
C ALA A 218 -0.54 -4.20 -9.79
N GLU A 219 -1.26 -3.95 -10.88
CA GLU A 219 -1.59 -2.61 -11.35
C GLU A 219 -2.96 -2.21 -10.81
N TYR A 220 -3.11 -0.97 -10.36
CA TYR A 220 -4.39 -0.43 -9.92
C TYR A 220 -4.56 1.01 -10.36
N ALA A 221 -5.80 1.46 -10.51
CA ALA A 221 -6.08 2.83 -10.93
C ALA A 221 -5.59 3.85 -9.89
N GLY A 222 -5.03 4.96 -10.36
CA GLY A 222 -4.69 6.11 -9.54
C GLY A 222 -3.21 6.46 -9.49
N PRO A 223 -2.90 7.55 -8.76
CA PRO A 223 -1.57 8.12 -8.63
C PRO A 223 -0.73 7.40 -7.58
N HIS A 224 0.40 8.03 -7.18
CA HIS A 224 1.26 7.57 -6.10
C HIS A 224 0.55 7.58 -4.74
N ALA A 225 -0.08 6.47 -4.40
CA ALA A 225 -0.84 6.27 -3.17
C ALA A 225 -0.81 4.81 -2.72
N TRP A 226 -1.12 4.55 -1.44
CA TRP A 226 -1.38 3.19 -0.97
C TRP A 226 -2.38 2.48 -1.87
N ALA A 227 -2.11 1.21 -2.14
CA ALA A 227 -3.06 0.37 -2.84
C ALA A 227 -4.44 0.37 -2.16
N PRO A 228 -5.54 0.30 -2.93
CA PRO A 228 -6.87 0.05 -2.35
C PRO A 228 -6.87 -1.18 -1.44
N ALA A 229 -7.69 -1.18 -0.38
CA ALA A 229 -7.75 -2.29 0.59
C ALA A 229 -8.02 -3.65 -0.08
N ALA A 230 -8.79 -3.68 -1.16
CA ALA A 230 -9.01 -4.89 -1.94
C ALA A 230 -7.73 -5.47 -2.55
N ILE A 231 -6.82 -4.61 -3.05
CA ILE A 231 -5.53 -5.03 -3.62
C ILE A 231 -4.55 -5.42 -2.51
N ALA A 232 -4.47 -4.63 -1.43
CA ALA A 232 -3.62 -4.94 -0.28
C ALA A 232 -4.06 -6.26 0.40
N GLY A 233 -5.37 -6.47 0.56
CA GLY A 233 -5.93 -7.72 1.05
C GLY A 233 -5.62 -8.90 0.13
N ALA A 234 -5.76 -8.74 -1.19
CA ALA A 234 -5.39 -9.77 -2.17
C ALA A 234 -3.89 -10.11 -2.13
N ALA A 235 -3.03 -9.12 -1.82
CA ALA A 235 -1.60 -9.36 -1.61
C ALA A 235 -1.36 -10.29 -0.41
N LEU A 236 -2.02 -10.03 0.72
CA LEU A 236 -1.89 -10.88 1.91
C LEU A 236 -2.46 -12.29 1.68
N GLU A 237 -3.60 -12.41 0.99
CA GLU A 237 -4.18 -13.69 0.60
C GLU A 237 -3.26 -14.49 -0.34
N TRP A 238 -2.58 -13.80 -1.26
CA TRP A 238 -1.60 -14.45 -2.13
C TRP A 238 -0.38 -14.92 -1.33
N MET A 239 0.15 -14.11 -0.39
CA MET A 239 1.23 -14.53 0.52
C MET A 239 0.82 -15.78 1.31
N HIS A 240 -0.41 -15.82 1.80
CA HIS A 240 -0.94 -16.98 2.52
C HIS A 240 -1.00 -18.23 1.63
N SER A 241 -1.45 -18.08 0.37
CA SER A 241 -1.43 -19.16 -0.63
C SER A 241 0.00 -19.64 -0.91
N ARG A 242 0.97 -18.72 -1.02
CA ARG A 242 2.39 -19.08 -1.23
C ARG A 242 2.95 -19.89 -0.09
N ALA A 243 2.63 -19.56 1.17
CA ALA A 243 3.04 -20.36 2.33
C ALA A 243 2.49 -21.79 2.29
N MET A 244 1.27 -22.00 1.75
CA MET A 244 0.72 -23.33 1.51
C MET A 244 1.42 -24.06 0.36
N LEU A 245 1.60 -23.36 -0.78
CA LEU A 245 2.20 -23.97 -1.99
C LEU A 245 3.67 -24.33 -1.80
N SER A 246 4.42 -23.57 -0.99
CA SER A 246 5.78 -23.92 -0.57
C SER A 246 5.84 -24.92 0.59
N ARG A 247 4.68 -25.46 1.04
CA ARG A 247 4.56 -26.40 2.15
C ARG A 247 5.10 -25.89 3.49
N HIS A 248 5.18 -24.58 3.64
CA HIS A 248 5.54 -23.95 4.89
C HIS A 248 4.43 -24.10 5.95
N ILE A 249 3.17 -24.20 5.48
CA ILE A 249 2.00 -24.54 6.28
C ILE A 249 1.18 -25.63 5.55
N PRO A 250 0.32 -26.37 6.26
CA PRO A 250 -0.59 -27.33 5.63
C PRO A 250 -1.43 -26.69 4.53
N VAL A 251 -1.62 -27.44 3.44
CA VAL A 251 -2.42 -26.96 2.31
C VAL A 251 -3.91 -27.05 2.64
N ASP A 252 -4.59 -25.93 2.66
CA ASP A 252 -6.06 -25.88 2.59
C ASP A 252 -6.49 -25.84 1.12
N SER A 253 -6.86 -27.01 0.60
CA SER A 253 -7.25 -27.15 -0.81
C SER A 253 -8.52 -26.36 -1.16
N ALA A 254 -9.45 -26.19 -0.20
CA ALA A 254 -10.66 -25.41 -0.44
C ALA A 254 -10.34 -23.92 -0.56
N PHE A 255 -9.46 -23.42 0.30
CA PHE A 255 -8.98 -22.04 0.22
C PHE A 255 -8.28 -21.75 -1.11
N VAL A 256 -7.31 -22.60 -1.51
CA VAL A 256 -6.57 -22.40 -2.76
C VAL A 256 -7.48 -22.49 -3.97
N ALA A 257 -8.39 -23.48 -4.03
CA ALA A 257 -9.36 -23.61 -5.10
C ALA A 257 -10.30 -22.41 -5.19
N GLY A 258 -10.76 -21.90 -4.05
CA GLY A 258 -11.59 -20.68 -3.97
C GLY A 258 -10.84 -19.45 -4.49
N ARG A 259 -9.55 -19.31 -4.18
CA ARG A 259 -8.70 -18.25 -4.73
C ARG A 259 -8.58 -18.31 -6.24
N ILE A 260 -8.26 -19.49 -6.78
CA ILE A 260 -8.17 -19.69 -8.23
C ILE A 260 -9.49 -19.34 -8.90
N SER A 261 -10.63 -19.79 -8.35
CA SER A 261 -11.95 -19.49 -8.90
C SER A 261 -12.23 -17.99 -8.94
N ALA A 262 -11.97 -17.27 -7.85
CA ALA A 262 -12.16 -15.82 -7.79
C ALA A 262 -11.27 -15.06 -8.80
N GLU A 263 -10.04 -15.51 -9.00
CA GLU A 263 -9.13 -14.92 -9.98
C GLU A 263 -9.56 -15.23 -11.42
N LEU A 264 -10.05 -16.45 -11.70
CA LEU A 264 -10.64 -16.80 -13.00
C LEU A 264 -11.87 -15.95 -13.32
N ASP A 265 -12.75 -15.73 -12.34
CA ASP A 265 -13.93 -14.87 -12.51
C ASP A 265 -13.52 -13.44 -12.84
N SER A 266 -12.44 -12.95 -12.21
CA SER A 266 -11.86 -11.63 -12.50
C SER A 266 -11.28 -11.55 -13.91
N ALA A 267 -10.55 -12.58 -14.36
CA ALA A 267 -9.99 -12.66 -15.70
C ALA A 267 -11.10 -12.70 -16.77
N ARG A 268 -12.13 -13.51 -16.57
CA ARG A 268 -13.33 -13.56 -17.45
C ARG A 268 -14.06 -12.21 -17.48
N ALA A 269 -14.13 -11.50 -16.34
CA ALA A 269 -14.73 -10.17 -16.30
C ALA A 269 -13.95 -9.14 -17.09
N LEU A 270 -12.61 -9.22 -17.11
CA LEU A 270 -11.76 -8.40 -18.00
C LEU A 270 -12.05 -8.71 -19.47
N GLU A 271 -12.11 -9.99 -19.82
CA GLU A 271 -12.41 -10.44 -21.19
C GLU A 271 -13.78 -9.92 -21.66
N ARG A 272 -14.85 -10.11 -20.88
CA ARG A 272 -16.20 -9.60 -21.19
C ARG A 272 -16.25 -8.08 -21.38
N ARG A 273 -15.37 -7.33 -20.72
CA ARG A 273 -15.23 -5.86 -20.90
C ARG A 273 -14.37 -5.46 -22.08
N GLY A 274 -13.90 -6.42 -22.87
CA GLY A 274 -13.03 -6.17 -24.02
C GLY A 274 -11.59 -5.82 -23.65
N GLN A 275 -11.20 -5.97 -22.39
CA GLN A 275 -9.83 -5.71 -21.90
C GLN A 275 -8.95 -6.95 -22.13
N LEU A 276 -8.86 -7.36 -23.39
CA LEU A 276 -8.33 -8.68 -23.78
C LEU A 276 -6.87 -8.88 -23.35
N ALA A 277 -6.03 -7.87 -23.44
CA ALA A 277 -4.64 -7.99 -23.03
C ALA A 277 -4.50 -8.16 -21.51
N LYS A 278 -5.28 -7.40 -20.71
CA LYS A 278 -5.31 -7.55 -19.25
C LYS A 278 -5.88 -8.92 -18.86
N ALA A 279 -6.88 -9.43 -19.59
CA ALA A 279 -7.43 -10.76 -19.39
C ALA A 279 -6.39 -11.86 -19.66
N ALA A 280 -5.66 -11.78 -20.79
CA ALA A 280 -4.62 -12.74 -21.15
C ALA A 280 -3.51 -12.80 -20.08
N ILE A 281 -3.06 -11.64 -19.59
CA ILE A 281 -2.08 -11.53 -18.49
C ILE A 281 -2.64 -12.13 -17.19
N ALA A 282 -3.92 -11.87 -16.87
CA ALA A 282 -4.54 -12.42 -15.67
C ALA A 282 -4.66 -13.95 -15.73
N PHE A 283 -5.06 -14.53 -16.85
CA PHE A 283 -5.09 -15.97 -17.06
C PHE A 283 -3.69 -16.59 -16.97
N GLN A 284 -2.68 -16.00 -17.63
CA GLN A 284 -1.30 -16.51 -17.55
C GLN A 284 -0.79 -16.49 -16.11
N ARG A 285 -1.03 -15.42 -15.37
CA ARG A 285 -0.63 -15.29 -13.97
C ARG A 285 -1.24 -16.38 -13.08
N ILE A 286 -2.52 -16.73 -13.28
CA ILE A 286 -3.16 -17.83 -12.56
C ILE A 286 -2.45 -19.16 -12.85
N ALA A 287 -2.12 -19.40 -14.11
CA ALA A 287 -1.42 -20.62 -14.50
C ALA A 287 -0.02 -20.74 -13.87
N ASP A 288 0.68 -19.60 -13.75
CA ASP A 288 2.03 -19.54 -13.18
C ASP A 288 2.02 -19.65 -11.65
N ASP A 289 1.04 -19.02 -10.98
CA ASP A 289 0.97 -18.96 -9.51
C ASP A 289 0.49 -20.28 -8.88
N TYR A 290 -0.32 -21.06 -9.59
CA TYR A 290 -0.93 -22.29 -9.05
C TYR A 290 -0.61 -23.53 -9.88
N PRO A 291 0.68 -23.87 -10.10
CA PRO A 291 1.04 -25.02 -10.92
C PRO A 291 0.50 -26.32 -10.32
N GLY A 292 -0.02 -27.20 -11.19
CA GLY A 292 -0.55 -28.50 -10.77
C GLY A 292 -2.00 -28.53 -10.28
N TRP A 293 -2.65 -27.38 -10.11
CA TRP A 293 -4.08 -27.33 -9.75
C TRP A 293 -4.97 -27.53 -10.99
N ALA A 294 -6.02 -28.32 -10.85
CA ALA A 294 -6.90 -28.69 -11.98
C ALA A 294 -7.53 -27.45 -12.66
N GLN A 295 -7.92 -26.45 -11.86
CA GLN A 295 -8.53 -25.20 -12.35
C GLN A 295 -7.59 -24.37 -13.23
N THR A 296 -6.27 -24.55 -13.14
CA THR A 296 -5.31 -23.80 -13.97
C THR A 296 -5.32 -24.23 -15.44
N ARG A 297 -5.96 -25.36 -15.77
CA ARG A 297 -6.19 -25.74 -17.17
C ARG A 297 -7.00 -24.68 -17.90
N GLU A 298 -8.10 -24.22 -17.32
CA GLU A 298 -8.91 -23.14 -17.88
C GLU A 298 -8.11 -21.85 -18.06
N ALA A 299 -7.27 -21.48 -17.09
CA ALA A 299 -6.41 -20.32 -17.19
C ALA A 299 -5.42 -20.41 -18.37
N LYS A 300 -4.81 -21.58 -18.57
CA LYS A 300 -3.93 -21.86 -19.74
C LYS A 300 -4.68 -21.76 -21.06
N GLU A 301 -5.86 -22.36 -21.12
CA GLU A 301 -6.72 -22.33 -22.31
C GLU A 301 -7.16 -20.90 -22.64
N GLY A 302 -7.58 -20.11 -21.62
CA GLY A 302 -7.97 -18.71 -21.78
C GLY A 302 -6.81 -17.82 -22.25
N SER A 303 -5.63 -17.97 -21.66
CA SER A 303 -4.44 -17.24 -22.11
C SER A 303 -4.07 -17.60 -23.56
N ALA A 304 -4.06 -18.89 -23.92
CA ALA A 304 -3.73 -19.35 -25.26
C ALA A 304 -4.75 -18.88 -26.32
N ALA A 305 -6.05 -18.89 -26.01
CA ALA A 305 -7.10 -18.40 -26.90
C ALA A 305 -6.92 -16.92 -27.23
N LEU A 306 -6.52 -16.10 -26.25
CA LEU A 306 -6.32 -14.66 -26.42
C LEU A 306 -4.97 -14.33 -27.08
N ALA A 307 -3.98 -15.19 -27.02
CA ALA A 307 -2.62 -14.91 -27.55
C ALA A 307 -2.60 -14.60 -29.06
N SER A 308 -3.54 -15.17 -29.86
CA SER A 308 -3.65 -14.91 -31.29
C SER A 308 -4.34 -13.57 -31.62
N ASN A 309 -4.97 -12.92 -30.65
CA ASN A 309 -5.65 -11.62 -30.85
C ASN A 309 -4.63 -10.51 -31.12
N ARG A 310 -4.88 -9.71 -32.19
CA ARG A 310 -3.95 -8.64 -32.59
C ARG A 310 -3.74 -7.60 -31.49
N ALA A 311 -4.81 -7.14 -30.85
CA ALA A 311 -4.70 -6.14 -29.79
C ALA A 311 -3.90 -6.66 -28.57
N VAL A 312 -4.00 -7.98 -28.28
CA VAL A 312 -3.17 -8.62 -27.24
C VAL A 312 -1.71 -8.62 -27.63
N ARG A 313 -1.38 -9.04 -28.86
CA ARG A 313 0.01 -9.02 -29.35
C ARG A 313 0.61 -7.61 -29.37
N ASP A 314 -0.15 -6.62 -29.87
CA ASP A 314 0.30 -5.23 -29.93
C ASP A 314 0.57 -4.68 -28.49
N TYR A 315 -0.33 -5.00 -27.54
CA TYR A 315 -0.12 -4.64 -26.14
C TYR A 315 1.11 -5.33 -25.52
N MET A 316 1.28 -6.62 -25.76
CA MET A 316 2.43 -7.37 -25.24
C MET A 316 3.76 -6.85 -25.81
N ALA A 317 3.79 -6.52 -27.11
CA ALA A 317 4.95 -5.91 -27.75
C ALA A 317 5.26 -4.52 -27.15
N TRP A 318 4.24 -3.69 -26.96
CA TRP A 318 4.37 -2.40 -26.26
C TRP A 318 4.86 -2.62 -24.81
N SER A 319 4.26 -3.55 -24.08
CA SER A 319 4.61 -3.85 -22.68
C SER A 319 6.05 -4.32 -22.51
N ALA A 320 6.65 -4.93 -23.54
CA ALA A 320 8.04 -5.35 -23.52
C ALA A 320 9.05 -4.18 -23.63
N THR A 321 8.63 -3.05 -24.19
CA THR A 321 9.56 -1.94 -24.53
C THR A 321 9.21 -0.62 -23.83
N PHE A 322 7.98 -0.46 -23.33
CA PHE A 322 7.55 0.82 -22.77
C PHE A 322 8.37 1.24 -21.54
N ALA A 323 8.77 0.28 -20.70
CA ALA A 323 9.54 0.56 -19.50
C ALA A 323 10.90 1.19 -19.84
N ASP A 324 11.61 0.65 -20.83
CA ASP A 324 12.88 1.21 -21.29
C ASP A 324 12.71 2.60 -21.91
N ALA A 325 11.63 2.80 -22.67
CA ALA A 325 11.33 4.09 -23.28
C ALA A 325 11.01 5.17 -22.22
N GLU A 326 10.23 4.80 -21.21
CA GLU A 326 9.87 5.69 -20.11
C GLU A 326 11.10 5.99 -19.23
N GLN A 327 11.92 4.98 -18.89
CA GLN A 327 13.17 5.19 -18.14
C GLN A 327 14.16 6.09 -18.88
N ARG A 328 14.30 5.96 -20.21
CA ARG A 328 15.12 6.89 -20.99
C ARG A 328 14.60 8.32 -20.87
N ARG A 329 13.28 8.50 -20.95
CA ARG A 329 12.67 9.83 -20.79
C ARG A 329 12.85 10.40 -19.39
N GLU A 330 12.74 9.57 -18.36
CA GLU A 330 13.05 9.97 -16.98
C GLU A 330 14.50 10.43 -16.81
N MET A 331 15.46 9.72 -17.42
CA MET A 331 16.88 10.12 -17.39
C MET A 331 17.13 11.45 -18.12
N GLU A 332 16.42 11.72 -19.22
CA GLU A 332 16.49 13.01 -19.90
C GLU A 332 15.97 14.13 -19.00
N MET A 333 14.83 13.92 -18.34
CA MET A 333 14.25 14.88 -17.39
C MET A 333 15.18 15.13 -16.20
N GLU A 334 15.83 14.10 -15.66
CA GLU A 334 16.81 14.25 -14.58
C GLU A 334 18.02 15.12 -15.00
N ARG A 335 18.48 15.04 -16.26
CA ARG A 335 19.53 15.90 -16.77
C ARG A 335 19.10 17.37 -16.81
N GLU A 336 17.85 17.63 -17.22
CA GLU A 336 17.31 18.98 -17.22
C GLU A 336 17.12 19.53 -15.79
N LEU A 337 16.76 18.68 -14.83
CA LEU A 337 16.68 19.04 -13.42
C LEU A 337 18.04 19.39 -12.78
N VAL A 338 19.15 18.91 -13.34
CA VAL A 338 20.50 19.33 -12.88
C VAL A 338 20.65 20.85 -12.95
N LEU A 339 20.10 21.50 -13.98
CA LEU A 339 20.13 22.98 -14.11
C LEU A 339 19.32 23.65 -13.00
N ALA A 340 18.21 23.05 -12.60
CA ALA A 340 17.43 23.50 -11.43
C ALA A 340 18.25 23.38 -10.14
N ARG A 341 18.99 22.29 -9.98
CA ARG A 341 19.83 22.02 -8.79
C ARG A 341 20.97 23.03 -8.63
N VAL A 342 21.54 23.52 -9.72
CA VAL A 342 22.57 24.59 -9.68
C VAL A 342 21.97 26.00 -9.62
N GLY A 343 20.65 26.15 -9.60
CA GLY A 343 19.98 27.42 -9.39
C GLY A 343 19.98 28.38 -10.59
N SER A 344 20.23 27.89 -11.81
CA SER A 344 20.40 28.71 -13.00
C SER A 344 19.16 28.83 -13.90
N ALA A 345 18.08 28.09 -13.62
CA ALA A 345 16.85 28.08 -14.43
C ALA A 345 15.71 28.81 -13.73
N ASN A 346 14.90 29.55 -14.51
CA ASN A 346 13.60 30.07 -14.05
C ASN A 346 12.45 29.12 -14.37
N ALA A 347 11.27 29.39 -13.80
CA ALA A 347 10.10 28.54 -13.93
C ALA A 347 9.71 28.25 -15.41
N GLU A 348 9.70 29.25 -16.27
CA GLU A 348 9.31 29.11 -17.69
C GLU A 348 10.28 28.22 -18.45
N GLN A 349 11.59 28.44 -18.28
CA GLN A 349 12.61 27.63 -18.91
C GLN A 349 12.57 26.17 -18.47
N LEU A 350 12.26 25.91 -17.18
CA LEU A 350 12.11 24.54 -16.66
C LEU A 350 10.94 23.83 -17.31
N LEU A 351 9.79 24.48 -17.41
CA LEU A 351 8.59 23.91 -18.04
C LEU A 351 8.82 23.57 -19.51
N GLN A 352 9.49 24.45 -20.22
CA GLN A 352 9.83 24.26 -21.64
C GLN A 352 10.82 23.09 -21.82
N ARG A 353 11.92 23.04 -21.07
CA ARG A 353 12.94 21.98 -21.17
C ARG A 353 12.38 20.61 -20.78
N LEU A 354 11.51 20.55 -19.78
CA LEU A 354 10.83 19.33 -19.35
C LEU A 354 9.66 18.92 -20.25
N ASP A 355 9.36 19.73 -21.30
CA ASP A 355 8.29 19.47 -22.27
C ASP A 355 6.90 19.30 -21.63
N VAL A 356 6.65 20.10 -20.57
CA VAL A 356 5.43 19.95 -19.73
C VAL A 356 4.15 20.13 -20.54
N GLU A 357 4.12 21.10 -21.46
CA GLU A 357 2.94 21.35 -22.28
C GLU A 357 2.57 20.15 -23.18
N SER A 358 3.55 19.52 -23.81
CA SER A 358 3.34 18.30 -24.60
C SER A 358 2.87 17.14 -23.73
N LEU A 359 3.47 16.98 -22.54
CA LEU A 359 3.03 15.97 -21.59
C LEU A 359 1.59 16.19 -21.12
N GLN A 360 1.18 17.43 -20.85
CA GLN A 360 -0.20 17.77 -20.48
C GLN A 360 -1.19 17.43 -21.60
N ARG A 361 -0.87 17.77 -22.87
CA ARG A 361 -1.70 17.39 -24.03
C ARG A 361 -1.82 15.88 -24.17
N ARG A 362 -0.72 15.13 -24.02
CA ARG A 362 -0.71 13.67 -24.10
C ARG A 362 -1.45 13.04 -22.93
N ALA A 363 -1.33 13.58 -21.72
CA ALA A 363 -2.04 13.12 -20.53
C ALA A 363 -3.56 13.28 -20.63
N ALA A 364 -4.02 14.29 -21.39
CA ALA A 364 -5.42 14.55 -21.67
C ALA A 364 -5.97 13.74 -22.87
N SER A 365 -5.11 13.00 -23.59
CA SER A 365 -5.55 12.19 -24.72
C SER A 365 -6.42 11.01 -24.27
N GLY A 366 -7.29 10.51 -25.16
CA GLY A 366 -8.06 9.29 -24.95
C GLY A 366 -7.27 8.00 -25.19
N ASP A 367 -5.97 8.08 -25.53
CA ASP A 367 -5.13 6.93 -25.82
C ASP A 367 -4.74 6.21 -24.52
N SER A 368 -5.16 4.97 -24.40
CA SER A 368 -4.98 4.15 -23.18
C SER A 368 -3.53 3.75 -22.88
N LEU A 369 -2.60 3.93 -23.81
CA LEU A 369 -1.17 3.65 -23.62
C LEU A 369 -0.37 4.95 -23.42
N VAL A 370 -0.70 5.99 -24.18
CA VAL A 370 0.00 7.28 -24.15
C VAL A 370 -0.36 8.10 -22.92
N ALA A 371 -1.65 8.16 -22.57
CA ALA A 371 -2.11 9.03 -21.48
C ALA A 371 -1.57 8.61 -20.10
N PRO A 372 -1.58 7.33 -19.69
CA PRO A 372 -0.99 6.93 -18.40
C PRO A 372 0.52 7.22 -18.34
N THR A 373 1.28 6.94 -19.41
CA THR A 373 2.70 7.29 -19.48
C THR A 373 2.95 8.78 -19.27
N ALA A 374 2.18 9.64 -19.97
CA ALA A 374 2.34 11.07 -19.83
C ALA A 374 1.97 11.57 -18.41
N ARG A 375 0.94 10.98 -17.79
CA ARG A 375 0.56 11.30 -16.40
C ARG A 375 1.63 10.89 -15.39
N ARG A 376 2.27 9.74 -15.56
CA ARG A 376 3.41 9.32 -14.72
C ARG A 376 4.59 10.27 -14.83
N LEU A 377 4.95 10.65 -16.05
CA LEU A 377 6.04 11.61 -16.29
C LEU A 377 5.71 13.00 -15.72
N LEU A 378 4.48 13.49 -15.88
CA LEU A 378 4.05 14.72 -15.23
C LEU A 378 4.09 14.63 -13.70
N ALA A 379 3.66 13.51 -13.13
CA ALA A 379 3.71 13.30 -11.69
C ALA A 379 5.15 13.27 -11.17
N ARG A 380 6.10 12.70 -11.94
CA ARG A 380 7.53 12.72 -11.62
C ARG A 380 8.09 14.15 -11.66
N VAL A 381 7.78 14.92 -12.69
CA VAL A 381 8.14 16.34 -12.76
C VAL A 381 7.54 17.10 -11.58
N GLN A 382 6.26 16.89 -11.32
CA GLN A 382 5.56 17.55 -10.22
C GLN A 382 6.21 17.27 -8.87
N VAL A 383 6.53 16.03 -8.54
CA VAL A 383 7.15 15.70 -7.25
C VAL A 383 8.57 16.26 -7.15
N ALA A 384 9.33 16.28 -8.25
CA ALA A 384 10.65 16.88 -8.27
C ALA A 384 10.58 18.40 -8.00
N LEU A 385 9.71 19.12 -8.72
CA LEU A 385 9.59 20.58 -8.64
C LEU A 385 8.81 21.07 -7.41
N ALA A 386 7.90 20.27 -6.87
CA ALA A 386 7.08 20.66 -5.72
C ALA A 386 7.62 20.17 -4.38
N PHE A 387 8.53 19.20 -4.37
CA PHE A 387 8.97 18.56 -3.13
C PHE A 387 10.49 18.41 -3.03
N TYR A 388 11.13 17.58 -3.86
CA TYR A 388 12.54 17.21 -3.65
C TYR A 388 13.51 18.39 -3.85
N GLU A 389 13.43 19.07 -4.97
CA GLU A 389 14.36 20.15 -5.31
C GLU A 389 14.14 21.41 -4.46
N PRO A 390 12.87 21.89 -4.20
CA PRO A 390 12.66 23.00 -3.29
C PRO A 390 13.18 22.74 -1.88
N ARG A 391 12.94 21.52 -1.37
CA ARG A 391 13.41 21.10 -0.05
C ARG A 391 14.94 21.17 0.07
N ALA A 392 15.65 20.69 -0.98
CA ALA A 392 17.12 20.74 -1.03
C ALA A 392 17.65 22.18 -1.09
N HIS A 393 17.00 23.08 -1.83
CA HIS A 393 17.36 24.50 -1.90
C HIS A 393 17.07 25.24 -0.60
N LEU A 394 15.92 24.99 0.02
CA LEU A 394 15.56 25.59 1.31
C LEU A 394 16.50 25.15 2.44
N ALA A 395 17.01 23.92 2.41
CA ALA A 395 18.02 23.46 3.36
C ALA A 395 19.35 24.24 3.24
N ARG A 396 19.64 24.80 2.06
CA ARG A 396 20.82 25.64 1.78
C ARG A 396 20.53 27.15 1.87
N GLY A 397 19.31 27.55 2.26
CA GLY A 397 18.90 28.97 2.35
C GLY A 397 18.55 29.62 1.01
N ASN A 398 18.43 28.85 -0.08
CA ASN A 398 18.18 29.37 -1.44
C ASN A 398 16.66 29.55 -1.72
N GLY A 399 16.02 30.49 -1.01
CA GLY A 399 14.58 30.77 -1.14
C GLY A 399 14.16 31.15 -2.57
N ARG A 400 14.99 31.94 -3.29
CA ARG A 400 14.70 32.33 -4.67
C ARG A 400 14.53 31.14 -5.59
N VAL A 401 15.49 30.22 -5.59
CA VAL A 401 15.44 29.02 -6.45
C VAL A 401 14.25 28.13 -6.05
N ALA A 402 13.99 27.97 -4.76
CA ALA A 402 12.82 27.22 -4.29
C ALA A 402 11.51 27.81 -4.82
N LEU A 403 11.39 29.15 -4.90
CA LEU A 403 10.19 29.83 -5.45
C LEU A 403 10.04 29.61 -6.97
N GLU A 404 11.14 29.66 -7.73
CA GLU A 404 11.11 29.33 -9.16
C GLU A 404 10.63 27.89 -9.42
N LEU A 405 11.10 26.93 -8.63
CA LEU A 405 10.68 25.54 -8.71
C LEU A 405 9.20 25.35 -8.34
N LEU A 406 8.76 25.96 -7.24
CA LEU A 406 7.37 25.92 -6.80
C LEU A 406 6.43 26.63 -7.79
N ALA A 407 6.89 27.73 -8.43
CA ALA A 407 6.14 28.41 -9.47
C ALA A 407 5.98 27.49 -10.71
N ALA A 408 7.04 26.82 -11.14
CA ALA A 408 6.95 25.84 -12.21
C ALA A 408 5.99 24.67 -11.83
N ALA A 409 6.11 24.12 -10.62
CA ALA A 409 5.22 23.08 -10.13
C ALA A 409 3.75 23.48 -10.14
N SER A 410 3.44 24.71 -9.75
CA SER A 410 2.06 25.23 -9.72
C SER A 410 1.36 25.29 -11.08
N ARG A 411 2.13 25.29 -12.17
CA ARG A 411 1.64 25.25 -13.57
C ARG A 411 1.24 23.82 -14.00
N ILE A 412 1.72 22.81 -13.29
CA ILE A 412 1.38 21.40 -13.53
C ILE A 412 0.19 21.01 -12.66
N SER A 413 0.23 21.33 -11.37
CA SER A 413 -0.82 21.04 -10.40
C SER A 413 -0.78 22.04 -9.24
N PRO A 414 -1.91 22.41 -8.64
CA PRO A 414 -1.95 23.32 -7.49
C PRO A 414 -1.08 22.83 -6.33
N LEU A 415 -0.34 23.76 -5.71
CA LEU A 415 0.48 23.45 -4.53
C LEU A 415 -0.41 23.10 -3.32
N SER A 416 -0.06 22.05 -2.60
CA SER A 416 -0.80 21.57 -1.44
C SER A 416 0.10 20.83 -0.45
N GLY A 417 -0.34 20.69 0.82
CA GLY A 417 0.41 19.97 1.84
C GLY A 417 1.82 20.52 2.06
N GLU A 418 2.83 19.68 2.02
CA GLU A 418 4.23 20.06 2.31
C GLU A 418 4.81 21.11 1.34
N SER A 419 4.36 21.14 0.08
CA SER A 419 4.78 22.20 -0.86
C SER A 419 4.30 23.60 -0.41
N CYS A 420 3.19 23.68 0.31
CA CYS A 420 2.73 24.92 0.91
C CYS A 420 3.60 25.40 2.09
N GLU A 421 4.04 24.48 2.92
CA GLU A 421 4.97 24.80 4.01
C GLU A 421 6.30 25.31 3.43
N MET A 422 6.79 24.65 2.39
CA MET A 422 7.98 25.11 1.67
C MET A 422 7.78 26.46 1.00
N LEU A 423 6.59 26.75 0.43
CA LEU A 423 6.26 28.06 -0.13
C LEU A 423 6.35 29.17 0.88
N VAL A 424 5.78 28.98 2.07
CA VAL A 424 5.85 29.97 3.18
C VAL A 424 7.30 30.22 3.57
N ARG A 425 8.09 29.15 3.74
CA ARG A 425 9.52 29.27 4.07
C ARG A 425 10.32 29.93 2.97
N ALA A 426 10.04 29.63 1.70
CA ALA A 426 10.71 30.22 0.55
C ALA A 426 10.43 31.72 0.45
N HIS A 427 9.20 32.17 0.65
CA HIS A 427 8.82 33.60 0.68
C HIS A 427 9.48 34.33 1.85
N SER A 428 9.69 33.72 3.00
CA SER A 428 10.42 34.36 4.11
C SER A 428 11.90 34.65 3.76
N LEU A 429 12.48 33.88 2.84
CA LEU A 429 13.87 34.06 2.38
C LEU A 429 14.00 34.96 1.16
N ALA A 430 12.96 35.08 0.32
CA ALA A 430 12.98 35.85 -0.92
C ALA A 430 11.59 36.46 -1.23
N PRO A 431 11.10 37.43 -0.45
CA PRO A 431 9.69 37.89 -0.50
C PRO A 431 9.27 38.58 -1.80
N SER A 432 10.21 39.06 -2.60
CA SER A 432 9.96 39.75 -3.87
C SER A 432 9.85 38.80 -5.08
N VAL A 433 10.15 37.52 -4.92
CA VAL A 433 10.12 36.52 -5.99
C VAL A 433 8.77 35.82 -5.96
N HIS A 434 8.06 35.82 -7.07
CA HIS A 434 6.72 35.24 -7.21
C HIS A 434 5.75 35.57 -6.05
N PRO A 435 5.56 36.87 -5.72
CA PRO A 435 4.72 37.28 -4.59
C PRO A 435 3.24 36.90 -4.76
N GLU A 436 2.81 36.58 -6.00
CA GLU A 436 1.46 36.10 -6.36
C GLU A 436 1.25 34.62 -6.08
N LEU A 437 2.31 33.82 -5.92
CA LEU A 437 2.20 32.38 -5.78
C LEU A 437 1.48 32.01 -4.48
N ARG A 438 0.46 31.18 -4.57
CA ARG A 438 -0.42 30.77 -3.47
C ARG A 438 -0.63 29.28 -3.45
N CYS A 439 -1.01 28.78 -2.28
CA CYS A 439 -1.49 27.41 -2.09
C CYS A 439 -2.95 27.29 -2.53
N ALA A 440 -3.32 26.09 -2.97
CA ALA A 440 -4.72 25.75 -3.13
C ALA A 440 -5.44 25.88 -1.77
N VAL A 441 -6.56 26.55 -1.76
CA VAL A 441 -7.44 26.58 -0.59
C VAL A 441 -7.97 25.17 -0.39
N LYS A 442 -7.84 24.59 0.80
CA LYS A 442 -8.50 23.32 1.13
C LYS A 442 -10.00 23.55 1.01
N SER A 443 -10.61 22.98 -0.02
CA SER A 443 -12.06 22.88 -0.13
C SER A 443 -12.62 21.88 0.87
#